data_30a8b8dc8296c3b82eadced6c93410bd
#
_entry.id   30a8b8dc8296c3b82eadced6c93410bd
#
_cell.length_a   1.000
_cell.length_b   1.000
_cell.length_c   1.000
_cell.angle_alpha   90.00
_cell.angle_beta   90.00
_cell.angle_gamma   90.00
#
_symmetry.space_group_name_H-M   'P 1'
#
loop_
_entity.id
_entity.type
_entity.pdbx_description
1 polymer ?
#
loop_
_entity_poly.entity_id
_entity_poly.type
_entity_poly.pdbx_seq_one_letter_code
_entity_poly.pdbx_strand_id
1 'polypeptide(L)'
;LTREQYDEITKNLLTRTKNLLDDVLRTAEKSGYPLEKIDKVLLVGGSSRMPQVAKMIAEEYHVIPTLQDPDEAVAKGAAVYGTNEKAFKDFVLSEAQKAGKTVEQLTQESQDSGKTLEEKFAKLSTGKSKTGRLAIRNVLSRSYGVLGFDEAENKDVILNILKCNMKLPAKETQTFWTYEKNQANAQLEIFESRSMNDRDNFEDQKPIAVAKMRFENSVPEDTEVVVAPSFGGSGLLHLTAEEMYGHSK
;
A
#
# COMPACT_ATOMS: atom_id res chain seq x y z
N LEU A 1 11.69 9.88 -39.87
CA LEU A 1 11.39 10.57 -38.62
C LEU A 1 12.70 11.09 -38.04
N THR A 2 12.84 12.41 -37.88
CA THR A 2 14.02 12.98 -37.23
C THR A 2 13.86 12.90 -35.69
N ARG A 3 14.94 13.14 -34.95
CA ARG A 3 14.90 13.16 -33.49
C ARG A 3 13.99 14.25 -32.97
N GLU A 4 14.05 15.43 -33.55
CA GLU A 4 13.23 16.58 -33.17
C GLU A 4 11.74 16.28 -33.36
N GLN A 5 11.39 15.63 -34.49
CA GLN A 5 10.01 15.20 -34.73
C GLN A 5 9.53 14.16 -33.71
N TYR A 6 10.41 13.23 -33.33
CA TYR A 6 10.09 12.23 -32.33
C TYR A 6 9.92 12.86 -30.94
N ASP A 7 10.83 13.76 -30.56
CA ASP A 7 10.77 14.47 -29.28
C ASP A 7 9.49 15.31 -29.17
N GLU A 8 9.06 15.96 -30.24
CA GLU A 8 7.80 16.73 -30.25
C GLU A 8 6.57 15.83 -30.10
N ILE A 9 6.50 14.70 -30.79
CA ILE A 9 5.38 13.74 -30.71
C ILE A 9 5.28 13.14 -29.31
N THR A 10 6.41 12.90 -28.64
CA THR A 10 6.47 12.26 -27.31
C THR A 10 6.49 13.25 -26.14
N LYS A 11 6.48 14.54 -26.40
CA LYS A 11 6.54 15.62 -25.39
C LYS A 11 5.51 15.47 -24.28
N ASN A 12 4.27 15.14 -24.63
CA ASN A 12 3.20 14.93 -23.65
C ASN A 12 3.51 13.77 -22.68
N LEU A 13 4.14 12.71 -23.18
CA LEU A 13 4.54 11.56 -22.35
C LEU A 13 5.69 11.95 -21.40
N LEU A 14 6.63 12.75 -21.90
CA LEU A 14 7.73 13.26 -21.07
C LEU A 14 7.19 14.19 -19.97
N THR A 15 6.29 15.10 -20.30
CA THR A 15 5.63 15.98 -19.32
C THR A 15 4.88 15.18 -18.24
N ARG A 16 4.16 14.14 -18.65
CA ARG A 16 3.48 13.23 -17.70
C ARG A 16 4.47 12.54 -16.79
N THR A 17 5.62 12.09 -17.32
CA THR A 17 6.69 11.47 -16.53
C THR A 17 7.27 12.46 -15.52
N LYS A 18 7.52 13.72 -15.93
CA LYS A 18 7.96 14.79 -15.04
C LYS A 18 6.97 15.02 -13.90
N ASN A 19 5.69 15.18 -14.20
CA ASN A 19 4.66 15.41 -13.18
C ASN A 19 4.60 14.28 -12.15
N LEU A 20 4.71 13.01 -12.60
CA LEU A 20 4.77 11.87 -11.69
C LEU A 20 6.03 11.89 -10.81
N LEU A 21 7.16 12.31 -11.34
CA LEU A 21 8.39 12.46 -10.57
C LEU A 21 8.28 13.60 -9.54
N ASP A 22 7.69 14.74 -9.92
CA ASP A 22 7.41 15.85 -9.02
C ASP A 22 6.52 15.41 -7.84
N ASP A 23 5.50 14.59 -8.09
CA ASP A 23 4.60 14.07 -7.05
C ASP A 23 5.33 13.11 -6.10
N VAL A 24 6.19 12.24 -6.63
CA VAL A 24 7.02 11.32 -5.83
C VAL A 24 8.00 12.09 -4.96
N LEU A 25 8.71 13.08 -5.53
CA LEU A 25 9.66 13.91 -4.79
C LEU A 25 8.98 14.72 -3.68
N ARG A 26 7.82 15.30 -3.95
CA ARG A 26 7.01 16.01 -2.95
C ARG A 26 6.56 15.09 -1.80
N THR A 27 6.21 13.84 -2.12
CA THR A 27 5.84 12.85 -1.11
C THR A 27 7.05 12.43 -0.27
N ALA A 28 8.20 12.24 -0.91
CA ALA A 28 9.45 11.91 -0.24
C ALA A 28 9.91 13.03 0.71
N GLU A 29 9.81 14.28 0.27
CA GLU A 29 10.12 15.46 1.09
C GLU A 29 9.26 15.51 2.35
N LYS A 30 7.95 15.32 2.24
CA LYS A 30 7.03 15.23 3.40
C LYS A 30 7.42 14.12 4.37
N SER A 31 8.07 13.07 3.87
CA SER A 31 8.58 11.93 4.66
C SER A 31 10.00 12.14 5.19
N GLY A 32 10.59 13.33 5.02
CA GLY A 32 11.93 13.68 5.51
C GLY A 32 13.08 13.31 4.55
N TYR A 33 12.76 13.03 3.28
CA TYR A 33 13.72 12.72 2.22
C TYR A 33 13.64 13.74 1.08
N PRO A 34 14.11 14.97 1.28
CA PRO A 34 14.16 15.98 0.24
C PRO A 34 15.18 15.59 -0.85
N LEU A 35 15.11 16.27 -2.01
CA LEU A 35 15.92 15.94 -3.19
C LEU A 35 17.44 15.88 -2.88
N GLU A 36 17.93 16.73 -2.01
CA GLU A 36 19.35 16.81 -1.60
C GLU A 36 19.83 15.54 -0.86
N LYS A 37 18.93 14.75 -0.33
CA LYS A 37 19.20 13.46 0.32
C LYS A 37 19.13 12.27 -0.63
N ILE A 38 18.82 12.51 -1.90
CA ILE A 38 18.75 11.45 -2.92
C ILE A 38 20.14 11.24 -3.52
N ASP A 39 20.77 10.13 -3.21
CA ASP A 39 22.13 9.81 -3.69
C ASP A 39 22.17 9.53 -5.18
N LYS A 40 21.15 8.90 -5.75
CA LYS A 40 21.13 8.48 -7.16
C LYS A 40 19.72 8.40 -7.73
N VAL A 41 19.60 8.76 -9.01
CA VAL A 41 18.44 8.46 -9.84
C VAL A 41 18.84 7.36 -10.83
N LEU A 42 18.18 6.21 -10.74
CA LEU A 42 18.43 5.07 -11.62
C LEU A 42 17.36 5.02 -12.72
N LEU A 43 17.81 4.96 -13.96
CA LEU A 43 16.98 4.77 -15.13
C LEU A 43 16.92 3.28 -15.49
N VAL A 44 15.75 2.69 -15.46
CA VAL A 44 15.48 1.28 -15.73
C VAL A 44 14.34 1.14 -16.73
N GLY A 45 14.38 0.10 -17.55
CA GLY A 45 13.39 -0.15 -18.61
C GLY A 45 13.78 0.45 -19.95
N GLY A 46 13.31 -0.14 -21.04
CA GLY A 46 13.69 0.21 -22.40
C GLY A 46 13.49 1.69 -22.76
N SER A 47 12.36 2.30 -22.34
CA SER A 47 12.06 3.72 -22.60
C SER A 47 13.04 4.68 -21.91
N SER A 48 13.73 4.26 -20.87
CA SER A 48 14.74 5.08 -20.19
C SER A 48 16.02 5.31 -21.01
N ARG A 49 16.17 4.56 -22.12
CA ARG A 49 17.23 4.80 -23.12
C ARG A 49 17.01 6.07 -23.95
N MET A 50 15.81 6.65 -23.89
CA MET A 50 15.48 7.90 -24.59
C MET A 50 16.27 9.06 -24.00
N PRO A 51 17.15 9.73 -24.79
CA PRO A 51 18.02 10.78 -24.25
C PRO A 51 17.27 11.96 -23.64
N GLN A 52 16.06 12.25 -24.11
CA GLN A 52 15.20 13.31 -23.59
C GLN A 52 14.80 13.05 -22.10
N VAL A 53 14.72 11.78 -21.66
CA VAL A 53 14.42 11.44 -20.26
C VAL A 53 15.58 11.84 -19.36
N ALA A 54 16.80 11.42 -19.71
CA ALA A 54 17.98 11.76 -18.95
C ALA A 54 18.26 13.27 -18.94
N LYS A 55 18.04 13.93 -20.09
CA LYS A 55 18.16 15.38 -20.25
C LYS A 55 17.19 16.13 -19.34
N MET A 56 15.91 15.76 -19.36
CA MET A 56 14.88 16.36 -18.52
C MET A 56 15.24 16.25 -17.03
N ILE A 57 15.68 15.08 -16.57
CA ILE A 57 16.06 14.90 -15.16
C ILE A 57 17.26 15.77 -14.78
N ALA A 58 18.28 15.83 -15.65
CA ALA A 58 19.47 16.64 -15.37
C ALA A 58 19.17 18.15 -15.35
N GLU A 59 18.30 18.63 -16.22
CA GLU A 59 17.96 20.04 -16.33
C GLU A 59 16.99 20.51 -15.24
N GLU A 60 15.99 19.70 -14.92
CA GLU A 60 14.94 20.09 -13.97
C GLU A 60 15.32 19.86 -12.51
N TYR A 61 16.06 18.78 -12.22
CA TYR A 61 16.38 18.39 -10.84
C TYR A 61 17.86 18.52 -10.49
N HIS A 62 18.70 18.91 -11.45
CA HIS A 62 20.17 19.05 -11.29
C HIS A 62 20.86 17.76 -10.79
N VAL A 63 20.29 16.60 -11.13
CA VAL A 63 20.82 15.27 -10.81
C VAL A 63 21.16 14.55 -12.10
N ILE A 64 22.36 14.02 -12.18
CA ILE A 64 22.79 13.20 -13.34
C ILE A 64 22.27 11.78 -13.14
N PRO A 65 21.26 11.32 -13.91
CA PRO A 65 20.75 9.98 -13.76
C PRO A 65 21.73 8.93 -14.33
N THR A 66 21.69 7.74 -13.75
CA THR A 66 22.49 6.59 -14.20
C THR A 66 21.59 5.58 -14.89
N LEU A 67 21.91 5.22 -16.14
CA LEU A 67 21.24 4.12 -16.84
C LEU A 67 21.76 2.79 -16.28
N GLN A 68 20.90 2.04 -15.58
CA GLN A 68 21.27 0.82 -14.91
C GLN A 68 20.58 -0.37 -15.55
N ASP A 69 21.31 -1.13 -16.33
CA ASP A 69 20.91 -2.41 -16.92
C ASP A 69 19.42 -2.41 -17.38
N PRO A 70 19.05 -1.52 -18.33
CA PRO A 70 17.67 -1.15 -18.57
C PRO A 70 16.79 -2.32 -19.07
N ASP A 71 17.39 -3.34 -19.65
CA ASP A 71 16.66 -4.47 -20.22
C ASP A 71 16.45 -5.61 -19.21
N GLU A 72 17.40 -5.81 -18.30
CA GLU A 72 17.42 -6.98 -17.42
C GLU A 72 17.22 -6.67 -15.93
N ALA A 73 17.31 -5.39 -15.51
CA ALA A 73 17.24 -5.02 -14.10
C ALA A 73 15.98 -5.55 -13.41
N VAL A 74 14.83 -5.51 -14.09
CA VAL A 74 13.54 -5.98 -13.55
C VAL A 74 13.58 -7.50 -13.37
N ALA A 75 14.07 -8.26 -14.35
CA ALA A 75 14.16 -9.72 -14.26
C ALA A 75 15.15 -10.17 -13.18
N LYS A 76 16.31 -9.51 -13.10
CA LYS A 76 17.31 -9.75 -12.04
C LYS A 76 16.73 -9.41 -10.65
N GLY A 77 16.04 -8.30 -10.54
CA GLY A 77 15.36 -7.90 -9.31
C GLY A 77 14.29 -8.91 -8.88
N ALA A 78 13.47 -9.40 -9.81
CA ALA A 78 12.47 -10.42 -9.55
C ALA A 78 13.10 -11.74 -9.07
N ALA A 79 14.22 -12.16 -9.64
CA ALA A 79 14.95 -13.36 -9.20
C ALA A 79 15.49 -13.20 -7.77
N VAL A 80 16.07 -12.04 -7.45
CA VAL A 80 16.56 -11.72 -6.09
C VAL A 80 15.40 -11.71 -5.10
N TYR A 81 14.29 -11.05 -5.46
CA TYR A 81 13.08 -11.01 -4.64
C TYR A 81 12.52 -12.40 -4.38
N GLY A 82 12.34 -13.23 -5.43
CA GLY A 82 11.80 -14.58 -5.29
C GLY A 82 12.68 -15.50 -4.43
N THR A 83 14.01 -15.35 -4.53
CA THR A 83 14.95 -16.09 -3.68
C THR A 83 14.84 -15.64 -2.21
N ASN A 84 14.70 -14.35 -1.97
CA ASN A 84 14.54 -13.80 -0.62
C ASN A 84 13.20 -14.23 0.01
N GLU A 85 12.12 -14.19 -0.75
CA GLU A 85 10.78 -14.64 -0.32
C GLU A 85 10.78 -16.14 0.04
N LYS A 86 11.42 -16.98 -0.77
CA LYS A 86 11.55 -18.40 -0.47
C LYS A 86 12.32 -18.59 0.84
N ALA A 87 13.46 -17.94 0.99
CA ALA A 87 14.28 -18.06 2.21
C ALA A 87 13.54 -17.54 3.46
N PHE A 88 12.71 -16.52 3.33
CA PHE A 88 11.86 -16.03 4.41
C PHE A 88 10.78 -17.03 4.79
N LYS A 89 10.07 -17.61 3.81
CA LYS A 89 9.07 -18.66 4.05
C LYS A 89 9.68 -19.88 4.75
N ASP A 90 10.84 -20.35 4.30
CA ASP A 90 11.57 -21.47 4.92
C ASP A 90 11.97 -21.15 6.37
N PHE A 91 12.39 -19.88 6.62
CA PHE A 91 12.68 -19.41 7.97
C PHE A 91 11.42 -19.42 8.87
N VAL A 92 10.29 -18.86 8.41
CA VAL A 92 9.04 -18.82 9.18
C VAL A 92 8.57 -20.24 9.51
N LEU A 93 8.61 -21.17 8.56
CA LEU A 93 8.29 -22.57 8.78
C LEU A 93 9.19 -23.20 9.84
N SER A 94 10.50 -22.94 9.80
CA SER A 94 11.44 -23.48 10.78
C SER A 94 11.20 -22.92 12.19
N GLU A 95 10.86 -21.65 12.32
CA GLU A 95 10.55 -21.02 13.60
C GLU A 95 9.20 -21.53 14.16
N ALA A 96 8.19 -21.73 13.31
CA ALA A 96 6.93 -22.31 13.72
C ALA A 96 7.10 -23.74 14.24
N GLN A 97 7.89 -24.57 13.56
CA GLN A 97 8.22 -25.94 14.01
C GLN A 97 8.97 -25.94 15.35
N LYS A 98 9.98 -25.07 15.54
CA LYS A 98 10.71 -24.94 16.79
C LYS A 98 9.81 -24.53 17.96
N ALA A 99 8.82 -23.66 17.66
CA ALA A 99 7.88 -23.17 18.68
C ALA A 99 6.70 -24.14 18.92
N GLY A 100 6.55 -25.22 18.14
CA GLY A 100 5.40 -26.13 18.23
C GLY A 100 4.07 -25.45 17.85
N LYS A 101 4.13 -24.46 16.96
CA LYS A 101 2.98 -23.61 16.56
C LYS A 101 2.72 -23.71 15.05
N THR A 102 1.53 -23.31 14.63
CA THR A 102 1.28 -23.10 13.20
C THR A 102 1.90 -21.78 12.75
N VAL A 103 2.07 -21.62 11.43
CA VAL A 103 2.58 -20.37 10.84
C VAL A 103 1.67 -19.20 11.17
N GLU A 104 0.35 -19.42 11.13
CA GLU A 104 -0.67 -18.40 11.44
C GLU A 104 -0.54 -17.93 12.89
N GLN A 105 -0.43 -18.86 13.86
CA GLN A 105 -0.25 -18.54 15.28
C GLN A 105 1.02 -17.76 15.52
N LEU A 106 2.14 -18.18 14.91
CA LEU A 106 3.41 -17.48 15.06
C LEU A 106 3.37 -16.07 14.45
N THR A 107 2.71 -15.91 13.31
CA THR A 107 2.55 -14.61 12.65
C THR A 107 1.71 -13.67 13.48
N GLN A 108 0.60 -14.14 14.03
CA GLN A 108 -0.28 -13.34 14.89
C GLN A 108 0.46 -12.85 16.14
N GLU A 109 1.14 -13.74 16.85
CA GLU A 109 1.92 -13.37 18.04
C GLU A 109 3.06 -12.38 17.74
N SER A 110 3.66 -12.52 16.55
CA SER A 110 4.69 -11.59 16.08
C SER A 110 4.14 -10.19 15.89
N GLN A 111 2.93 -10.08 15.34
CA GLN A 111 2.23 -8.80 15.18
C GLN A 111 1.85 -8.18 16.53
N ASP A 112 1.30 -8.98 17.44
CA ASP A 112 0.86 -8.54 18.77
C ASP A 112 2.05 -8.11 19.65
N SER A 113 3.21 -8.74 19.48
CA SER A 113 4.42 -8.41 20.25
C SER A 113 5.24 -7.24 19.71
N GLY A 114 4.87 -6.68 18.55
CA GLY A 114 5.59 -5.59 17.89
C GLY A 114 6.98 -5.95 17.35
N LYS A 115 7.38 -7.24 17.43
CA LYS A 115 8.65 -7.74 16.88
C LYS A 115 8.36 -8.59 15.65
N THR A 116 8.56 -8.03 14.50
CA THR A 116 8.23 -8.71 13.24
C THR A 116 9.19 -9.86 12.94
N LEU A 117 8.66 -10.91 12.31
CA LEU A 117 9.47 -12.06 11.85
C LEU A 117 10.50 -11.60 10.80
N GLU A 118 10.18 -10.56 10.04
CA GLU A 118 11.07 -9.93 9.07
C GLU A 118 12.30 -9.33 9.73
N GLU A 119 12.15 -8.69 10.89
CA GLU A 119 13.29 -8.14 11.67
C GLU A 119 14.18 -9.23 12.21
N LYS A 120 13.60 -10.33 12.68
CA LYS A 120 14.37 -11.51 13.10
C LYS A 120 15.14 -12.12 11.94
N PHE A 121 14.47 -12.26 10.77
CA PHE A 121 15.08 -12.78 9.57
C PHE A 121 16.23 -11.89 9.07
N ALA A 122 16.05 -10.58 9.05
CA ALA A 122 17.07 -9.61 8.66
C ALA A 122 18.30 -9.68 9.57
N LYS A 123 18.12 -9.85 10.89
CA LYS A 123 19.23 -9.98 11.85
C LYS A 123 20.07 -11.25 11.68
N LEU A 124 19.45 -12.34 11.22
CA LEU A 124 20.16 -13.59 10.93
C LEU A 124 21.11 -13.51 9.73
N SER A 125 20.94 -12.51 8.88
CA SER A 125 21.71 -12.36 7.64
C SER A 125 23.07 -11.66 7.78
N THR A 126 23.42 -11.15 8.95
CA THR A 126 24.67 -10.41 9.19
C THR A 126 25.90 -11.32 9.36
N GLY A 127 25.76 -12.64 9.31
CA GLY A 127 26.83 -13.61 9.44
C GLY A 127 27.09 -14.45 8.20
N LYS A 128 28.12 -14.14 7.40
CA LYS A 128 28.79 -15.00 6.39
C LYS A 128 28.15 -15.18 5.01
N SER A 129 27.06 -14.56 4.63
CA SER A 129 26.59 -14.59 3.23
C SER A 129 26.93 -13.29 2.51
N LYS A 130 27.64 -13.37 1.37
CA LYS A 130 27.92 -12.22 0.49
C LYS A 130 26.65 -11.68 -0.22
N THR A 131 25.56 -12.42 -0.18
CA THR A 131 24.21 -11.98 -0.56
C THR A 131 23.45 -11.63 0.70
N GLY A 132 23.50 -10.36 1.12
CA GLY A 132 22.71 -9.88 2.25
C GLY A 132 21.24 -10.20 2.04
N ARG A 133 20.61 -10.81 3.05
CA ARG A 133 19.17 -10.99 3.07
C ARG A 133 18.57 -9.59 3.22
N LEU A 134 17.77 -9.19 2.26
CA LEU A 134 17.10 -7.89 2.29
C LEU A 134 15.80 -8.03 3.10
N ALA A 135 15.61 -7.18 4.08
CA ALA A 135 14.29 -7.00 4.67
C ALA A 135 13.45 -6.19 3.68
N ILE A 136 12.69 -6.89 2.83
CA ILE A 136 11.79 -6.25 1.89
C ILE A 136 10.48 -6.03 2.63
N ARG A 137 10.08 -4.77 2.79
CA ARG A 137 8.79 -4.38 3.36
C ARG A 137 7.93 -3.82 2.25
N ASN A 138 6.87 -4.54 1.93
CA ASN A 138 5.86 -4.05 1.03
C ASN A 138 5.02 -2.98 1.73
N VAL A 139 4.48 -2.07 0.95
CA VAL A 139 3.55 -1.03 1.40
C VAL A 139 2.30 -1.05 0.52
N LEU A 140 1.20 -0.52 1.05
CA LEU A 140 -0.01 -0.31 0.27
C LEU A 140 0.24 0.72 -0.83
N SER A 141 -0.07 0.35 -2.07
CA SER A 141 0.02 1.25 -3.22
C SER A 141 -1.18 2.20 -3.34
N ARG A 142 -2.25 1.92 -2.60
CA ARG A 142 -3.51 2.64 -2.61
C ARG A 142 -4.07 2.76 -1.20
N SER A 143 -4.90 3.76 -0.98
CA SER A 143 -5.78 3.84 0.18
C SER A 143 -7.07 3.10 -0.09
N TYR A 144 -7.60 2.45 0.94
CA TYR A 144 -8.88 1.74 0.90
C TYR A 144 -9.79 2.33 1.95
N GLY A 145 -10.96 2.76 1.51
CA GLY A 145 -11.95 3.42 2.34
C GLY A 145 -13.34 2.84 2.15
N VAL A 146 -14.24 3.24 3.04
CA VAL A 146 -15.66 2.87 3.02
C VAL A 146 -16.49 4.15 2.98
N LEU A 147 -17.59 4.11 2.24
CA LEU A 147 -18.55 5.21 2.21
C LEU A 147 -19.17 5.39 3.60
N GLY A 148 -19.16 6.62 4.06
CA GLY A 148 -19.81 7.05 5.28
C GLY A 148 -20.49 8.39 5.07
N PHE A 149 -21.37 8.77 6.00
CA PHE A 149 -22.01 10.07 6.01
C PHE A 149 -21.34 10.97 7.05
N ASP A 150 -20.94 12.17 6.66
CA ASP A 150 -20.39 13.19 7.55
C ASP A 150 -21.53 14.13 7.97
N GLU A 151 -21.99 14.00 9.21
CA GLU A 151 -23.08 14.81 9.76
C GLU A 151 -22.71 16.31 9.84
N ALA A 152 -21.44 16.63 10.10
CA ALA A 152 -21.00 18.01 10.24
C ALA A 152 -21.05 18.75 8.91
N GLU A 153 -20.72 18.07 7.81
CA GLU A 153 -20.75 18.64 6.46
C GLU A 153 -22.02 18.26 5.70
N ASN A 154 -22.88 17.39 6.28
CA ASN A 154 -24.13 16.88 5.71
C ASN A 154 -23.94 16.32 4.30
N LYS A 155 -22.92 15.49 4.12
CA LYS A 155 -22.56 14.88 2.84
C LYS A 155 -21.96 13.49 2.97
N ASP A 156 -22.03 12.72 1.90
CA ASP A 156 -21.31 11.47 1.78
C ASP A 156 -19.80 11.70 1.59
N VAL A 157 -18.99 10.93 2.32
CA VAL A 157 -17.53 10.97 2.28
C VAL A 157 -16.96 9.55 2.25
N ILE A 158 -15.81 9.40 1.64
CA ILE A 158 -15.04 8.15 1.72
C ILE A 158 -14.08 8.27 2.89
N LEU A 159 -14.25 7.43 3.90
CA LEU A 159 -13.34 7.33 5.05
C LEU A 159 -12.24 6.34 4.72
N ASN A 160 -11.01 6.84 4.49
CA ASN A 160 -9.84 6.02 4.17
C ASN A 160 -9.32 5.34 5.44
N ILE A 161 -9.62 4.04 5.59
CA ILE A 161 -9.24 3.25 6.76
C ILE A 161 -7.82 2.74 6.61
N LEU A 162 -7.50 2.09 5.48
CA LEU A 162 -6.13 1.72 5.14
C LEU A 162 -5.55 2.76 4.18
N LYS A 163 -4.45 3.38 4.55
CA LYS A 163 -3.85 4.48 3.76
C LYS A 163 -2.71 4.01 2.88
N CYS A 164 -2.57 4.66 1.74
CA CYS A 164 -1.40 4.50 0.87
C CYS A 164 -0.10 4.65 1.68
N ASN A 165 0.92 3.87 1.33
CA ASN A 165 2.21 3.78 2.01
C ASN A 165 2.18 3.14 3.43
N MET A 166 1.06 2.65 3.94
CA MET A 166 1.07 1.81 5.14
C MET A 166 1.87 0.53 4.89
N LYS A 167 2.69 0.15 5.86
CA LYS A 167 3.49 -1.09 5.79
C LYS A 167 2.60 -2.32 5.84
N LEU A 168 2.89 -3.31 5.03
CA LEU A 168 2.19 -4.59 5.03
C LEU A 168 2.83 -5.58 6.03
N PRO A 169 2.05 -6.46 6.67
CA PRO A 169 0.58 -6.50 6.65
C PRO A 169 -0.03 -5.29 7.36
N ALA A 170 -1.16 -4.78 6.85
CA ALA A 170 -1.87 -3.64 7.41
C ALA A 170 -3.27 -4.06 7.88
N LYS A 171 -3.68 -3.60 9.06
CA LYS A 171 -5.02 -3.79 9.61
C LYS A 171 -5.37 -2.55 10.44
N GLU A 172 -6.52 -2.00 10.19
CA GLU A 172 -7.08 -0.87 10.94
C GLU A 172 -8.58 -1.12 11.18
N THR A 173 -9.16 -0.36 12.08
CA THR A 173 -10.58 -0.44 12.39
C THR A 173 -11.20 0.95 12.32
N GLN A 174 -12.45 0.99 11.86
CA GLN A 174 -13.26 2.20 11.86
C GLN A 174 -14.67 1.86 12.32
N THR A 175 -15.22 2.67 13.21
CA THR A 175 -16.59 2.53 13.67
C THR A 175 -17.51 3.37 12.80
N PHE A 176 -18.62 2.78 12.41
CA PHE A 176 -19.76 3.40 11.76
C PHE A 176 -20.99 3.19 12.62
N TRP A 177 -22.06 3.92 12.33
CA TRP A 177 -23.31 3.83 13.06
C TRP A 177 -24.47 3.59 12.09
N THR A 178 -25.45 2.82 12.53
CA THR A 178 -26.71 2.64 11.79
C THR A 178 -27.56 3.90 11.87
N TYR A 179 -28.28 4.22 10.81
CA TYR A 179 -29.08 5.45 10.70
C TYR A 179 -30.60 5.20 10.60
N GLU A 180 -31.03 3.92 10.51
CA GLU A 180 -32.43 3.55 10.43
C GLU A 180 -32.90 2.82 11.69
N LYS A 181 -34.13 3.11 12.10
CA LYS A 181 -34.79 2.33 13.17
C LYS A 181 -35.12 0.92 12.67
N ASN A 182 -34.74 -0.09 13.44
CA ASN A 182 -34.94 -1.50 13.09
C ASN A 182 -34.19 -1.91 11.79
N GLN A 183 -32.98 -1.42 11.60
CA GLN A 183 -32.14 -1.74 10.46
C GLN A 183 -31.78 -3.24 10.45
N ALA A 184 -32.07 -3.94 9.35
CA ALA A 184 -31.85 -5.39 9.21
C ALA A 184 -30.56 -5.75 8.47
N ASN A 185 -29.95 -4.78 7.77
CA ASN A 185 -28.74 -4.99 7.00
C ASN A 185 -27.96 -3.69 6.84
N ALA A 186 -26.67 -3.80 6.53
CA ALA A 186 -25.82 -2.70 6.13
C ALA A 186 -25.13 -3.01 4.80
N GLN A 187 -24.93 -1.99 3.97
CA GLN A 187 -24.17 -2.09 2.74
C GLN A 187 -22.89 -1.30 2.92
N LEU A 188 -21.76 -1.94 2.68
CA LEU A 188 -20.44 -1.35 2.75
C LEU A 188 -19.89 -1.22 1.34
N GLU A 189 -19.77 0.00 0.85
CA GLU A 189 -19.17 0.32 -0.43
C GLU A 189 -17.70 0.63 -0.25
N ILE A 190 -16.84 -0.14 -0.91
CA ILE A 190 -15.40 -0.08 -0.75
C ILE A 190 -14.80 0.68 -1.92
N PHE A 191 -13.97 1.66 -1.61
CA PHE A 191 -13.30 2.53 -2.59
C PHE A 191 -11.79 2.40 -2.48
N GLU A 192 -11.11 2.62 -3.61
CA GLU A 192 -9.66 2.77 -3.61
C GLU A 192 -9.28 4.15 -4.17
N SER A 193 -8.27 4.78 -3.57
CA SER A 193 -7.75 6.07 -4.01
C SER A 193 -6.22 6.13 -3.92
N ARG A 194 -5.63 7.21 -4.43
CA ARG A 194 -4.21 7.54 -4.20
C ARG A 194 -4.04 8.58 -3.08
N SER A 195 -5.13 9.02 -2.51
CA SER A 195 -5.13 9.99 -1.44
C SER A 195 -4.51 9.40 -0.17
N MET A 196 -3.80 10.22 0.57
CA MET A 196 -3.31 9.90 1.92
C MET A 196 -4.15 10.58 3.00
N ASN A 197 -5.22 11.28 2.61
CA ASN A 197 -6.12 11.94 3.53
C ASN A 197 -6.96 10.92 4.31
N ASP A 198 -7.45 11.33 5.48
CA ASP A 198 -8.41 10.53 6.25
C ASP A 198 -9.77 10.43 5.54
N ARG A 199 -10.12 11.47 4.79
CA ARG A 199 -11.40 11.62 4.10
C ARG A 199 -11.19 12.10 2.67
N ASP A 200 -11.94 11.53 1.75
CA ASP A 200 -12.00 11.95 0.35
C ASP A 200 -13.46 12.26 -0.02
N ASN A 201 -13.64 13.15 -0.99
CA ASN A 201 -14.95 13.42 -1.55
C ASN A 201 -15.48 12.19 -2.31
N PHE A 202 -16.77 11.92 -2.16
CA PHE A 202 -17.43 10.80 -2.83
C PHE A 202 -17.73 11.08 -4.32
N GLU A 203 -17.84 12.36 -4.73
CA GLU A 203 -18.23 12.78 -6.06
C GLU A 203 -17.46 12.05 -7.17
N ASP A 204 -18.19 11.49 -8.14
CA ASP A 204 -17.70 10.79 -9.34
C ASP A 204 -16.84 9.52 -9.08
N GLN A 205 -16.77 9.04 -7.86
CA GLN A 205 -16.06 7.80 -7.55
C GLN A 205 -16.98 6.58 -7.64
N LYS A 206 -16.43 5.47 -8.13
CA LYS A 206 -17.14 4.19 -8.18
C LYS A 206 -16.52 3.22 -7.19
N PRO A 207 -17.33 2.47 -6.42
CA PRO A 207 -16.82 1.45 -5.53
C PRO A 207 -16.14 0.33 -6.33
N ILE A 208 -15.03 -0.18 -5.79
CA ILE A 208 -14.35 -1.36 -6.32
C ILE A 208 -15.05 -2.66 -5.91
N ALA A 209 -15.76 -2.62 -4.80
CA ALA A 209 -16.56 -3.74 -4.29
C ALA A 209 -17.70 -3.22 -3.40
N VAL A 210 -18.73 -4.04 -3.28
CA VAL A 210 -19.87 -3.81 -2.37
C VAL A 210 -20.07 -5.06 -1.51
N ALA A 211 -19.90 -4.91 -0.20
CA ALA A 211 -20.18 -5.96 0.77
C ALA A 211 -21.56 -5.72 1.42
N LYS A 212 -22.31 -6.80 1.66
CA LYS A 212 -23.58 -6.74 2.36
C LYS A 212 -23.47 -7.51 3.66
N MET A 213 -23.72 -6.82 4.76
CA MET A 213 -23.82 -7.37 6.09
C MET A 213 -25.31 -7.54 6.45
N ARG A 214 -25.70 -8.70 6.95
CA ARG A 214 -27.03 -8.96 7.48
C ARG A 214 -26.91 -9.10 8.99
N PHE A 215 -27.70 -8.34 9.71
CA PHE A 215 -27.81 -8.46 11.16
C PHE A 215 -28.64 -9.69 11.53
N GLU A 216 -28.27 -10.38 12.61
CA GLU A 216 -29.07 -11.53 13.10
C GLU A 216 -30.47 -11.09 13.53
N ASN A 217 -30.59 -9.95 14.18
CA ASN A 217 -31.80 -9.26 14.51
C ASN A 217 -31.74 -7.83 14.01
N SER A 218 -32.90 -7.21 13.77
CA SER A 218 -32.94 -5.79 13.45
C SER A 218 -32.38 -4.98 14.61
N VAL A 219 -31.48 -4.04 14.31
CA VAL A 219 -30.81 -3.20 15.29
C VAL A 219 -31.39 -1.79 15.32
N PRO A 220 -31.35 -1.09 16.48
CA PRO A 220 -31.78 0.30 16.56
C PRO A 220 -30.88 1.22 15.72
N GLU A 221 -31.36 2.45 15.52
CA GLU A 221 -30.55 3.59 15.09
C GLU A 221 -29.38 3.80 16.08
N ASP A 222 -28.27 4.34 15.62
CA ASP A 222 -27.04 4.55 16.39
C ASP A 222 -26.37 3.28 16.93
N THR A 223 -26.64 2.12 16.33
CA THR A 223 -25.90 0.91 16.65
C THR A 223 -24.51 0.96 16.03
N GLU A 224 -23.49 0.69 16.85
CA GLU A 224 -22.10 0.63 16.39
C GLU A 224 -21.86 -0.57 15.47
N VAL A 225 -21.23 -0.32 14.34
CA VAL A 225 -20.72 -1.33 13.40
C VAL A 225 -19.24 -1.11 13.22
N VAL A 226 -18.42 -2.04 13.69
CA VAL A 226 -16.96 -1.98 13.57
C VAL A 226 -16.55 -2.64 12.27
N VAL A 227 -15.94 -1.85 11.39
CA VAL A 227 -15.43 -2.30 10.09
C VAL A 227 -13.92 -2.39 10.16
N ALA A 228 -13.37 -3.57 9.88
CA ALA A 228 -11.94 -3.84 9.99
C ALA A 228 -11.36 -4.41 8.69
N PRO A 229 -10.95 -3.55 7.75
CA PRO A 229 -10.19 -3.99 6.60
C PRO A 229 -8.78 -4.41 7.00
N SER A 230 -8.30 -5.46 6.36
CA SER A 230 -6.91 -5.90 6.49
C SER A 230 -6.33 -6.28 5.14
N PHE A 231 -5.04 -6.02 4.95
CA PHE A 231 -4.31 -6.29 3.72
C PHE A 231 -3.07 -7.11 4.04
N GLY A 232 -3.04 -8.34 3.57
CA GLY A 232 -1.93 -9.26 3.79
C GLY A 232 -0.82 -9.13 2.76
N GLY A 233 0.28 -9.85 2.98
CA GLY A 233 1.39 -9.93 2.02
C GLY A 233 1.02 -10.58 0.67
N SER A 234 -0.11 -11.30 0.59
CA SER A 234 -0.64 -11.91 -0.65
C SER A 234 -1.27 -10.92 -1.62
N GLY A 235 -1.45 -9.66 -1.23
CA GLY A 235 -2.12 -8.65 -2.06
C GLY A 235 -3.65 -8.73 -2.03
N LEU A 236 -4.23 -9.47 -1.08
CA LEU A 236 -5.68 -9.59 -0.92
C LEU A 236 -6.17 -8.66 0.18
N LEU A 237 -7.22 -7.91 -0.13
CA LEU A 237 -7.98 -7.12 0.83
C LEU A 237 -9.04 -8.04 1.47
N HIS A 238 -8.98 -8.15 2.78
CA HIS A 238 -10.03 -8.79 3.58
C HIS A 238 -10.79 -7.70 4.33
N LEU A 239 -12.10 -7.82 4.36
CA LEU A 239 -12.97 -6.92 5.11
C LEU A 239 -13.78 -7.76 6.09
N THR A 240 -13.71 -7.39 7.37
CA THR A 240 -14.63 -7.90 8.39
C THR A 240 -15.46 -6.74 8.91
N ALA A 241 -16.71 -7.03 9.23
CA ALA A 241 -17.64 -6.08 9.85
C ALA A 241 -18.42 -6.80 10.94
N GLU A 242 -18.53 -6.17 12.10
CA GLU A 242 -19.20 -6.73 13.29
C GLU A 242 -20.11 -5.67 13.90
N GLU A 243 -21.35 -6.05 14.18
CA GLU A 243 -22.27 -5.20 14.91
C GLU A 243 -22.09 -5.39 16.41
N MET A 244 -22.22 -4.31 17.17
CA MET A 244 -21.92 -4.30 18.60
C MET A 244 -23.17 -4.23 19.49
N TYR A 245 -24.37 -4.38 18.92
CA TYR A 245 -25.63 -4.34 19.66
C TYR A 245 -25.78 -5.57 20.55
N GLY A 246 -25.96 -5.34 21.85
CA GLY A 246 -26.12 -6.43 22.82
C GLY A 246 -24.83 -7.09 23.30
N HIS A 247 -23.67 -6.76 22.75
CA HIS A 247 -22.38 -7.15 23.31
C HIS A 247 -22.02 -6.22 24.48
N SER A 248 -22.36 -6.62 25.71
CA SER A 248 -21.85 -5.95 26.93
C SER A 248 -20.32 -6.06 26.94
N LYS A 249 -19.66 -4.94 27.15
CA LYS A 249 -18.22 -4.94 27.46
C LYS A 249 -17.90 -5.69 28.73
#